data_57ddef8c38a7518eaeecf93a80ef07c3
#
_entry.id   57ddef8c38a7518eaeecf93a80ef07c3
#
_cell.length_a   1.000
_cell.length_b   1.000
_cell.length_c   1.000
_cell.angle_alpha   90.00
_cell.angle_beta   90.00
_cell.angle_gamma   90.00
#
_symmetry.space_group_name_H-M   'P 1'
#
loop_
_entity.id
_entity.type
_entity.pdbx_description
1 polymer ?
#
loop_
_entity_poly.entity_id
_entity_poly.type
_entity_poly.pdbx_seq_one_letter_code
_entity_poly.pdbx_strand_id
1 'polypeptide(L)'
;ASSFQYFPGVPLFHSKDLIHWEQVGNCLTRPSQVSLQGASIWGGIYAPTIRYNDGTYYMITTNVTDKGNFIVHTTDLYGEWSEPVSVKQGGIDPSLYFEGGKCYLVSNPDNCIQLCEINPMTGEQLTESKRIWNGTGGRYPEAPHIYKKDNWYYLLIAEGGTEYGHKVTIARSRHIDGPYESNPANPILTHINMNAQGNPIQGVGHAEFVQASDGSWWVLCLAFRPQTGYHHLLGRETFLAPMRWDKNAWPVVNGDGTIALQMDVPTLPQQPLAKKSPRTDFKGEKLGPEWVHIRNNHPENYTLVSGKLRLKAAPVSLNDDKASPTFVGRRQQHTDFTATTSMQLQKASPADEAGLTVYMCESSHYDLYVKQLADEKQAVVLRYRLGELTHTQKEVIVPQGKIQLRVKGNNEFYSFEYATDGKNFRKLDKMNTRYV
;
A
#
# COMPACT_ATOMS: atom_id res chain seq x y z
N ALA A 1 3.61 4.68 -0.83
CA ALA A 1 2.95 3.74 0.10
C ALA A 1 3.65 2.39 0.07
N SER A 2 3.51 1.60 1.15
CA SER A 2 4.00 0.20 1.21
C SER A 2 3.41 -0.62 0.08
N SER A 3 4.18 -1.55 -0.46
CA SER A 3 3.70 -2.44 -1.53
C SER A 3 3.77 -3.93 -1.16
N PHE A 4 4.42 -4.27 -0.06
CA PHE A 4 4.58 -5.66 0.42
C PHE A 4 5.09 -6.58 -0.69
N GLN A 5 4.36 -7.67 -0.96
CA GLN A 5 4.71 -8.63 -2.01
C GLN A 5 4.40 -8.16 -3.44
N TYR A 6 3.78 -6.98 -3.63
CA TYR A 6 3.32 -6.56 -4.95
C TYR A 6 4.38 -5.77 -5.72
N PHE A 7 4.52 -6.08 -7.01
CA PHE A 7 5.40 -5.44 -7.97
C PHE A 7 4.58 -4.80 -9.12
N PRO A 8 4.91 -3.58 -9.59
CA PRO A 8 5.97 -2.66 -9.17
C PRO A 8 5.81 -2.20 -7.72
N GLY A 9 6.94 -1.90 -7.05
CA GLY A 9 6.97 -1.52 -5.64
C GLY A 9 6.96 -0.01 -5.42
N VAL A 10 6.47 0.39 -4.26
CA VAL A 10 6.38 1.77 -3.78
C VAL A 10 5.63 2.68 -4.76
N PRO A 11 4.30 2.57 -4.83
CA PRO A 11 3.50 3.46 -5.66
C PRO A 11 3.63 4.91 -5.19
N LEU A 12 3.82 5.81 -6.16
CA LEU A 12 3.92 7.25 -5.98
C LEU A 12 2.58 7.92 -6.24
N PHE A 13 2.17 8.77 -5.32
CA PHE A 13 0.99 9.58 -5.43
C PHE A 13 1.36 11.06 -5.37
N HIS A 14 0.69 11.88 -6.16
CA HIS A 14 0.86 13.32 -6.22
C HIS A 14 -0.46 14.03 -5.99
N SER A 15 -0.42 15.12 -5.23
CA SER A 15 -1.54 16.05 -5.04
C SER A 15 -1.03 17.49 -5.04
N LYS A 16 -1.86 18.40 -5.53
CA LYS A 16 -1.62 19.85 -5.49
C LYS A 16 -2.40 20.55 -4.37
N ASP A 17 -3.30 19.83 -3.70
CA ASP A 17 -4.22 20.38 -2.72
C ASP A 17 -4.43 19.48 -1.49
N LEU A 18 -3.70 18.37 -1.38
CA LEU A 18 -3.82 17.33 -0.34
C LEU A 18 -5.17 16.59 -0.31
N ILE A 19 -6.08 16.91 -1.22
CA ILE A 19 -7.43 16.34 -1.32
C ILE A 19 -7.53 15.40 -2.53
N HIS A 20 -7.08 15.87 -3.68
CA HIS A 20 -7.14 15.14 -4.93
C HIS A 20 -5.78 14.51 -5.24
N TRP A 21 -5.72 13.20 -5.14
CA TRP A 21 -4.50 12.42 -5.31
C TRP A 21 -4.56 11.56 -6.57
N GLU A 22 -3.48 11.53 -7.33
CA GLU A 22 -3.33 10.58 -8.43
C GLU A 22 -2.05 9.79 -8.30
N GLN A 23 -2.11 8.51 -8.67
CA GLN A 23 -0.93 7.69 -8.82
C GLN A 23 -0.20 8.09 -10.10
N VAL A 24 1.06 8.50 -9.97
CA VAL A 24 1.89 9.01 -11.06
C VAL A 24 2.98 8.04 -11.50
N GLY A 25 3.28 7.04 -10.68
CA GLY A 25 4.32 6.05 -10.97
C GLY A 25 4.54 5.08 -9.82
N ASN A 26 5.68 4.43 -9.88
CA ASN A 26 6.23 3.57 -8.82
C ASN A 26 7.75 3.79 -8.75
N CYS A 27 8.34 3.76 -7.55
CA CYS A 27 9.79 3.94 -7.41
C CYS A 27 10.58 2.69 -7.85
N LEU A 28 10.02 1.50 -7.63
CA LEU A 28 10.70 0.22 -7.86
C LEU A 28 10.02 -0.50 -9.02
N THR A 29 10.54 -0.30 -10.22
CA THR A 29 9.95 -0.80 -11.48
C THR A 29 10.77 -1.88 -12.16
N ARG A 30 11.98 -2.16 -11.67
CA ARG A 30 12.88 -3.15 -12.24
C ARG A 30 13.19 -4.26 -11.24
N PRO A 31 13.31 -5.52 -11.68
CA PRO A 31 13.71 -6.64 -10.81
C PRO A 31 15.11 -6.46 -10.18
N SER A 32 16.01 -5.67 -10.81
CA SER A 32 17.31 -5.34 -10.26
C SER A 32 17.23 -4.47 -8.99
N GLN A 33 16.19 -3.65 -8.88
CA GLN A 33 16.00 -2.78 -7.72
C GLN A 33 15.47 -3.54 -6.50
N VAL A 34 14.64 -4.57 -6.69
CA VAL A 34 13.99 -5.29 -5.60
C VAL A 34 13.71 -6.74 -5.97
N SER A 35 14.14 -7.66 -5.12
CA SER A 35 13.69 -9.05 -5.15
C SER A 35 12.52 -9.22 -4.17
N LEU A 36 11.42 -9.77 -4.69
CA LEU A 36 10.23 -10.15 -3.90
C LEU A 36 10.04 -11.67 -3.90
N GLN A 37 11.05 -12.42 -4.31
CA GLN A 37 10.99 -13.88 -4.32
C GLN A 37 10.74 -14.42 -2.91
N GLY A 38 9.71 -15.23 -2.75
CA GLY A 38 9.30 -15.78 -1.46
C GLY A 38 8.66 -14.77 -0.50
N ALA A 39 8.41 -13.52 -0.94
CA ALA A 39 7.68 -12.55 -0.13
C ALA A 39 6.21 -12.98 0.05
N SER A 40 5.78 -13.06 1.30
CA SER A 40 4.38 -13.27 1.68
C SER A 40 3.61 -11.93 1.72
N ILE A 41 2.31 -12.01 2.02
CA ILE A 41 1.47 -10.82 2.25
C ILE A 41 2.03 -9.90 3.37
N TRP A 42 2.78 -10.45 4.32
CA TRP A 42 3.42 -9.72 5.42
C TRP A 42 4.92 -9.46 5.17
N GLY A 43 5.44 -9.83 4.01
CA GLY A 43 6.83 -9.65 3.60
C GLY A 43 7.01 -8.55 2.57
N GLY A 44 8.21 -8.49 1.97
CA GLY A 44 8.54 -7.53 0.91
C GLY A 44 8.73 -6.10 1.42
N ILE A 45 8.12 -5.14 0.74
CA ILE A 45 8.36 -3.71 0.94
C ILE A 45 7.44 -3.11 1.99
N TYR A 46 8.04 -2.67 3.09
CA TYR A 46 7.36 -1.99 4.19
C TYR A 46 7.23 -0.48 3.93
N ALA A 47 7.04 0.31 4.97
CA ALA A 47 6.74 1.73 4.82
C ALA A 47 7.92 2.51 4.20
N PRO A 48 7.70 3.18 3.07
CA PRO A 48 8.68 4.05 2.45
C PRO A 48 8.53 5.48 2.94
N THR A 49 9.64 6.20 2.96
CA THR A 49 9.65 7.66 3.11
C THR A 49 10.29 8.29 1.87
N ILE A 50 9.73 9.39 1.40
CA ILE A 50 10.30 10.20 0.32
C ILE A 50 10.72 11.56 0.87
N ARG A 51 11.90 12.06 0.44
CA ARG A 51 12.40 13.39 0.75
C ARG A 51 13.01 14.02 -0.50
N TYR A 52 12.85 15.33 -0.60
CA TYR A 52 13.50 16.13 -1.63
C TYR A 52 14.60 16.98 -0.98
N ASN A 53 15.78 16.95 -1.56
CA ASN A 53 16.88 17.79 -1.13
C ASN A 53 17.76 18.15 -2.34
N ASP A 54 17.99 19.44 -2.52
CA ASP A 54 18.92 20.00 -3.52
C ASP A 54 18.82 19.35 -4.92
N GLY A 55 17.61 19.39 -5.50
CA GLY A 55 17.34 18.87 -6.85
C GLY A 55 17.12 17.35 -6.95
N THR A 56 17.27 16.62 -5.85
CA THR A 56 17.19 15.15 -5.84
C THR A 56 16.08 14.67 -4.92
N TYR A 57 15.27 13.73 -5.40
CA TYR A 57 14.31 12.95 -4.60
C TYR A 57 14.97 11.67 -4.10
N TYR A 58 14.85 11.40 -2.85
CA TYR A 58 15.33 10.18 -2.18
C TYR A 58 14.13 9.42 -1.64
N MET A 59 14.02 8.15 -1.99
CA MET A 59 13.06 7.23 -1.37
C MET A 59 13.83 6.18 -0.61
N ILE A 60 13.53 6.03 0.69
CA ILE A 60 14.08 4.99 1.55
C ILE A 60 12.97 4.08 2.03
N THR A 61 13.23 2.79 2.13
CA THR A 61 12.28 1.77 2.60
C THR A 61 13.02 0.54 3.12
N THR A 62 12.27 -0.41 3.67
CA THR A 62 12.77 -1.71 4.11
C THR A 62 12.19 -2.81 3.24
N ASN A 63 13.02 -3.69 2.69
CA ASN A 63 12.59 -5.00 2.20
C ASN A 63 12.86 -6.04 3.31
N VAL A 64 11.81 -6.42 4.03
CA VAL A 64 11.95 -7.36 5.17
C VAL A 64 12.19 -8.81 4.73
N THR A 65 11.99 -9.12 3.45
CA THR A 65 12.26 -10.46 2.91
C THR A 65 13.71 -10.63 2.44
N ASP A 66 14.37 -9.52 2.04
CA ASP A 66 15.71 -9.56 1.44
C ASP A 66 16.65 -8.51 2.07
N LYS A 67 16.91 -7.40 1.42
CA LYS A 67 18.06 -6.51 1.68
C LYS A 67 17.99 -5.62 2.94
N GLY A 68 16.89 -5.63 3.68
CA GLY A 68 16.69 -4.64 4.76
C GLY A 68 16.46 -3.23 4.21
N ASN A 69 17.09 -2.23 4.84
CA ASN A 69 16.92 -0.83 4.45
C ASN A 69 17.76 -0.46 3.22
N PHE A 70 17.18 0.27 2.28
CA PHE A 70 17.86 0.74 1.09
C PHE A 70 17.27 2.04 0.55
N ILE A 71 18.05 2.78 -0.23
CA ILE A 71 17.67 4.04 -0.85
C ILE A 71 17.68 3.88 -2.37
N VAL A 72 16.71 4.48 -3.04
CA VAL A 72 16.75 4.83 -4.46
C VAL A 72 16.52 6.34 -4.61
N HIS A 73 17.11 6.94 -5.64
CA HIS A 73 17.02 8.38 -5.86
C HIS A 73 16.78 8.73 -7.34
N THR A 74 16.28 9.92 -7.59
CA THR A 74 16.09 10.47 -8.93
C THR A 74 16.08 12.00 -8.91
N THR A 75 16.40 12.62 -10.02
CA THR A 75 16.18 14.07 -10.24
C THR A 75 14.87 14.36 -10.96
N ASP A 76 14.21 13.31 -11.50
CA ASP A 76 12.89 13.40 -12.14
C ASP A 76 11.91 12.45 -11.46
N LEU A 77 10.96 13.00 -10.70
CA LEU A 77 9.95 12.23 -9.97
C LEU A 77 9.11 11.30 -10.86
N TYR A 78 8.94 11.67 -12.13
CA TYR A 78 8.16 10.92 -13.12
C TYR A 78 9.03 10.00 -13.99
N GLY A 79 10.34 10.09 -13.82
CA GLY A 79 11.35 9.32 -14.56
C GLY A 79 11.74 8.02 -13.87
N GLU A 80 12.88 7.50 -14.27
CA GLU A 80 13.47 6.30 -13.67
C GLU A 80 14.18 6.63 -12.36
N TRP A 81 14.04 5.73 -11.39
CA TRP A 81 14.76 5.75 -10.13
C TRP A 81 16.06 4.95 -10.23
N SER A 82 17.08 5.33 -9.48
CA SER A 82 18.39 4.66 -9.46
C SER A 82 18.29 3.18 -9.08
N GLU A 83 19.40 2.45 -9.28
CA GLU A 83 19.60 1.18 -8.57
C GLU A 83 19.69 1.42 -7.06
N PRO A 84 19.33 0.43 -6.24
CA PRO A 84 19.28 0.60 -4.80
C PRO A 84 20.66 0.64 -4.17
N VAL A 85 20.84 1.52 -3.20
CA VAL A 85 21.99 1.50 -2.31
C VAL A 85 21.55 1.05 -0.91
N SER A 86 22.17 -0.02 -0.40
CA SER A 86 21.88 -0.55 0.92
C SER A 86 22.41 0.37 2.01
N VAL A 87 21.72 0.47 3.14
CA VAL A 87 22.17 1.18 4.34
C VAL A 87 22.38 0.20 5.47
N LYS A 88 23.40 0.46 6.32
CA LYS A 88 23.80 -0.47 7.37
C LYS A 88 22.85 -0.47 8.57
N GLN A 89 22.31 0.70 8.97
CA GLN A 89 21.38 0.78 10.10
C GLN A 89 20.10 -0.03 9.81
N GLY A 90 19.83 -1.01 10.66
CA GLY A 90 18.68 -1.91 10.55
C GLY A 90 17.37 -1.27 11.06
N GLY A 91 16.42 -2.10 11.47
CA GLY A 91 15.06 -1.73 11.84
C GLY A 91 14.16 -1.58 10.61
N ILE A 92 12.96 -1.04 10.84
CA ILE A 92 11.97 -0.80 9.78
C ILE A 92 11.59 0.70 9.73
N ASP A 93 10.75 1.06 8.75
CA ASP A 93 10.18 2.40 8.57
C ASP A 93 11.23 3.53 8.59
N PRO A 94 12.33 3.40 7.82
CA PRO A 94 13.38 4.39 7.85
C PRO A 94 12.92 5.72 7.25
N SER A 95 13.45 6.83 7.78
CA SER A 95 13.31 8.13 7.15
C SER A 95 14.62 8.91 7.10
N LEU A 96 14.67 9.88 6.19
CA LEU A 96 15.82 10.76 6.00
C LEU A 96 15.48 12.18 6.46
N TYR A 97 16.46 12.85 7.04
CA TYR A 97 16.40 14.27 7.36
C TYR A 97 17.65 14.97 6.87
N PHE A 98 17.50 16.08 6.14
CA PHE A 98 18.62 16.83 5.54
C PHE A 98 18.78 18.18 6.22
N GLU A 99 19.98 18.49 6.65
CA GLU A 99 20.33 19.80 7.20
C GLU A 99 21.83 20.08 7.11
N GLY A 100 22.20 21.31 6.69
CA GLY A 100 23.59 21.76 6.70
C GLY A 100 24.54 20.91 5.84
N GLY A 101 24.04 20.36 4.72
CA GLY A 101 24.80 19.47 3.84
C GLY A 101 24.96 18.04 4.34
N LYS A 102 24.31 17.70 5.45
CA LYS A 102 24.27 16.36 6.06
C LYS A 102 22.96 15.64 5.79
N CYS A 103 23.02 14.31 5.73
CA CYS A 103 21.86 13.45 5.69
C CYS A 103 21.83 12.56 6.94
N TYR A 104 20.77 12.65 7.70
CA TYR A 104 20.54 11.82 8.87
C TYR A 104 19.50 10.74 8.55
N LEU A 105 19.82 9.50 8.91
CA LEU A 105 18.91 8.35 8.85
C LEU A 105 18.37 8.08 10.24
N VAL A 106 17.05 7.91 10.33
CA VAL A 106 16.38 7.40 11.54
C VAL A 106 15.57 6.17 11.21
N SER A 107 15.61 5.17 12.08
CA SER A 107 14.86 3.91 12.02
C SER A 107 14.74 3.30 13.42
N ASN A 108 14.19 2.09 13.57
CA ASN A 108 13.90 1.50 14.87
C ASN A 108 14.63 0.18 15.17
N PRO A 109 15.94 0.02 14.97
CA PRO A 109 16.63 -1.20 15.37
C PRO A 109 16.44 -1.42 16.88
N ASP A 110 16.29 -2.70 17.29
CA ASP A 110 16.10 -3.12 18.70
C ASP A 110 14.89 -2.43 19.41
N ASN A 111 13.82 -2.13 18.68
CA ASN A 111 12.65 -1.41 19.20
C ASN A 111 13.00 -0.07 19.90
N CYS A 112 13.98 0.64 19.36
CA CYS A 112 14.41 1.94 19.83
C CYS A 112 14.72 2.84 18.64
N ILE A 113 14.29 4.09 18.67
CA ILE A 113 14.62 5.02 17.59
C ILE A 113 16.11 5.37 17.66
N GLN A 114 16.81 5.10 16.58
CA GLN A 114 18.24 5.39 16.42
C GLN A 114 18.47 6.32 15.24
N LEU A 115 19.52 7.12 15.35
CA LEU A 115 19.95 8.09 14.36
C LEU A 115 21.42 7.90 14.04
N CYS A 116 21.76 7.97 12.75
CA CYS A 116 23.14 8.11 12.27
C CYS A 116 23.21 9.08 11.09
N GLU A 117 24.39 9.61 10.81
CA GLU A 117 24.68 10.35 9.59
C GLU A 117 25.10 9.37 8.49
N ILE A 118 24.59 9.56 7.28
CA ILE A 118 24.90 8.72 6.11
C ILE A 118 25.22 9.56 4.88
N ASN A 119 25.88 8.95 3.91
CA ASN A 119 25.90 9.44 2.54
C ASN A 119 24.68 8.82 1.79
N PRO A 120 23.67 9.60 1.40
CA PRO A 120 22.44 9.04 0.81
C PRO A 120 22.65 8.53 -0.63
N MET A 121 23.76 8.89 -1.29
CA MET A 121 24.10 8.44 -2.66
C MET A 121 24.81 7.08 -2.67
N THR A 122 25.52 6.75 -1.59
CA THR A 122 26.29 5.50 -1.49
C THR A 122 25.77 4.55 -0.43
N GLY A 123 24.91 5.03 0.49
CA GLY A 123 24.43 4.27 1.64
C GLY A 123 25.47 4.17 2.78
N GLU A 124 26.66 4.76 2.61
CA GLU A 124 27.71 4.71 3.62
C GLU A 124 27.28 5.37 4.91
N GLN A 125 27.43 4.66 6.02
CA GLN A 125 27.20 5.18 7.36
C GLN A 125 28.43 5.95 7.85
N LEU A 126 28.27 7.25 8.13
CA LEU A 126 29.35 8.18 8.45
C LEU A 126 29.57 8.31 9.97
N THR A 127 28.55 8.01 10.77
CA THR A 127 28.63 8.01 12.24
C THR A 127 28.02 6.74 12.80
N GLU A 128 28.39 6.36 14.04
CA GLU A 128 27.73 5.27 14.72
C GLU A 128 26.25 5.60 15.01
N SER A 129 25.40 4.56 15.04
CA SER A 129 23.98 4.70 15.38
C SER A 129 23.84 5.04 16.87
N LYS A 130 23.15 6.14 17.15
CA LYS A 130 22.87 6.63 18.51
C LYS A 130 21.40 6.42 18.83
N ARG A 131 21.09 5.80 19.97
CA ARG A 131 19.73 5.76 20.52
C ARG A 131 19.30 7.16 20.93
N ILE A 132 18.17 7.63 20.39
CA ILE A 132 17.69 9.00 20.66
C ILE A 132 16.38 9.07 21.41
N TRP A 133 15.50 8.06 21.26
CA TRP A 133 14.24 7.99 22.01
C TRP A 133 13.61 6.59 21.95
N ASN A 134 12.95 6.17 23.04
CA ASN A 134 12.26 4.87 23.14
C ASN A 134 10.73 4.99 23.08
N GLY A 135 10.20 6.15 22.70
CA GLY A 135 8.76 6.41 22.76
C GLY A 135 8.25 6.66 24.17
N THR A 136 6.96 6.45 24.37
CA THR A 136 6.24 6.65 25.64
C THR A 136 6.09 5.35 26.47
N GLY A 137 6.78 4.28 26.08
CA GLY A 137 6.66 2.95 26.70
C GLY A 137 5.60 2.06 26.08
N GLY A 138 5.00 2.46 24.95
CA GLY A 138 4.19 1.58 24.14
C GLY A 138 5.03 0.53 23.40
N ARG A 139 4.37 -0.55 22.93
CA ARG A 139 5.06 -1.54 22.10
C ARG A 139 5.33 -0.97 20.71
N TYR A 140 6.39 -1.47 20.06
CA TYR A 140 6.74 -1.16 18.67
C TYR A 140 6.86 0.35 18.39
N PRO A 141 7.82 1.08 19.00
CA PRO A 141 8.16 2.41 18.52
C PRO A 141 8.73 2.31 17.12
N GLU A 142 8.03 2.88 16.12
CA GLU A 142 8.33 2.75 14.69
C GLU A 142 7.97 4.03 13.92
N ALA A 143 8.18 4.06 12.61
CA ALA A 143 7.86 5.20 11.75
C ALA A 143 8.44 6.54 12.21
N PRO A 144 9.74 6.64 12.49
CA PRO A 144 10.33 7.89 12.98
C PRO A 144 10.46 8.93 11.88
N HIS A 145 10.01 10.17 12.15
CA HIS A 145 10.20 11.32 11.26
C HIS A 145 10.73 12.51 12.07
N ILE A 146 11.79 13.16 11.56
CA ILE A 146 12.33 14.38 12.17
C ILE A 146 11.83 15.60 11.40
N TYR A 147 11.35 16.59 12.15
CA TYR A 147 10.97 17.91 11.65
C TYR A 147 11.69 18.98 12.44
N LYS A 148 12.04 20.09 11.79
CA LYS A 148 12.56 21.27 12.47
C LYS A 148 11.58 22.41 12.37
N LYS A 149 11.25 22.99 13.52
CA LYS A 149 10.44 24.22 13.58
C LYS A 149 10.99 25.11 14.67
N ASP A 150 11.22 26.36 14.30
CA ASP A 150 11.93 27.33 15.14
C ASP A 150 13.28 26.73 15.60
N ASN A 151 13.58 26.68 16.86
CA ASN A 151 14.82 26.10 17.38
C ASN A 151 14.62 24.70 17.99
N TRP A 152 13.59 23.93 17.54
CA TRP A 152 13.31 22.59 18.02
C TRP A 152 13.37 21.57 16.88
N TYR A 153 13.97 20.42 17.17
CA TYR A 153 13.82 19.19 16.42
C TYR A 153 12.68 18.39 17.05
N TYR A 154 11.72 18.02 16.27
CA TYR A 154 10.58 17.18 16.67
C TYR A 154 10.79 15.79 16.10
N LEU A 155 10.67 14.78 16.93
CA LEU A 155 10.71 13.37 16.55
C LEU A 155 9.31 12.80 16.70
N LEU A 156 8.65 12.57 15.59
CA LEU A 156 7.34 11.95 15.46
C LEU A 156 7.52 10.44 15.28
N ILE A 157 6.76 9.62 15.99
CA ILE A 157 6.78 8.16 15.86
C ILE A 157 5.38 7.57 15.97
N ALA A 158 5.24 6.31 15.54
CA ALA A 158 4.10 5.46 15.84
C ALA A 158 4.45 4.50 16.98
N GLU A 159 3.44 4.13 17.78
CA GLU A 159 3.51 3.08 18.80
C GLU A 159 2.23 2.27 18.81
N GLY A 160 2.25 1.08 19.44
CA GLY A 160 1.07 0.24 19.64
C GLY A 160 0.86 -0.84 18.58
N GLY A 161 1.64 -0.79 17.50
CA GLY A 161 1.47 -1.65 16.33
C GLY A 161 0.31 -1.21 15.44
N THR A 162 0.33 -1.62 14.19
CA THR A 162 -0.61 -1.17 13.14
C THR A 162 -1.98 -1.85 13.24
N GLU A 163 -2.60 -1.78 14.40
CA GLU A 163 -3.89 -2.37 14.75
C GLU A 163 -4.68 -1.43 15.70
N TYR A 164 -5.66 -1.92 16.44
CA TYR A 164 -6.51 -1.10 17.32
C TYR A 164 -5.76 -0.31 18.39
N GLY A 165 -4.57 -0.77 18.81
CA GLY A 165 -3.71 -0.08 19.77
C GLY A 165 -2.82 1.02 19.17
N HIS A 166 -2.93 1.29 17.87
CA HIS A 166 -2.06 2.22 17.15
C HIS A 166 -2.24 3.67 17.61
N LYS A 167 -1.14 4.40 17.72
CA LYS A 167 -1.12 5.80 18.15
C LYS A 167 0.10 6.52 17.60
N VAL A 168 0.02 7.84 17.57
CA VAL A 168 1.13 8.73 17.22
C VAL A 168 1.61 9.47 18.48
N THR A 169 2.89 9.41 18.72
CA THR A 169 3.55 10.11 19.83
C THR A 169 4.69 10.98 19.30
N ILE A 170 5.07 12.01 20.05
CA ILE A 170 6.07 12.98 19.62
C ILE A 170 6.94 13.42 20.82
N ALA A 171 8.20 13.67 20.53
CA ALA A 171 9.15 14.29 21.44
C ALA A 171 9.88 15.44 20.72
N ARG A 172 10.58 16.29 21.45
CA ARG A 172 11.39 17.37 20.88
C ARG A 172 12.72 17.54 21.58
N SER A 173 13.70 18.12 20.90
CA SER A 173 15.01 18.44 21.44
C SER A 173 15.57 19.71 20.83
N ARG A 174 16.55 20.33 21.48
CA ARG A 174 17.36 21.43 20.92
C ARG A 174 18.49 20.90 19.99
N HIS A 175 18.81 19.63 20.12
CA HIS A 175 19.82 18.95 19.32
C HIS A 175 19.21 17.77 18.58
N ILE A 176 19.64 17.55 17.34
CA ILE A 176 19.08 16.49 16.48
C ILE A 176 19.28 15.09 17.07
N ASP A 177 20.34 14.92 17.82
CA ASP A 177 20.72 13.66 18.48
C ASP A 177 20.27 13.59 19.97
N GLY A 178 19.39 14.49 20.39
CA GLY A 178 18.79 14.52 21.72
C GLY A 178 19.59 15.25 22.81
N PRO A 179 19.20 15.12 24.07
CA PRO A 179 18.07 14.31 24.56
C PRO A 179 16.70 14.85 24.12
N TYR A 180 15.78 13.94 23.80
CA TYR A 180 14.41 14.28 23.43
C TYR A 180 13.48 14.26 24.64
N GLU A 181 12.74 15.35 24.84
CA GLU A 181 11.66 15.45 25.84
C GLU A 181 10.32 15.04 25.24
N SER A 182 9.63 14.11 25.87
CA SER A 182 8.32 13.63 25.44
C SER A 182 7.26 14.71 25.59
N ASN A 183 6.34 14.84 24.63
CA ASN A 183 5.18 15.71 24.79
C ASN A 183 4.32 15.24 25.99
N PRO A 184 4.02 16.09 26.98
CA PRO A 184 3.18 15.70 28.11
C PRO A 184 1.74 15.34 27.72
N ALA A 185 1.29 15.72 26.53
CA ALA A 185 -0.03 15.41 26.00
C ALA A 185 -0.04 14.18 25.04
N ASN A 186 1.03 13.38 25.00
CA ASN A 186 1.05 12.15 24.22
C ASN A 186 -0.02 11.15 24.69
N PRO A 187 -0.64 10.38 23.76
CA PRO A 187 -0.47 10.44 22.31
C PRO A 187 -1.16 11.66 21.69
N ILE A 188 -0.55 12.24 20.64
CA ILE A 188 -1.10 13.41 19.94
C ILE A 188 -2.16 13.06 18.91
N LEU A 189 -2.25 11.78 18.55
CA LEU A 189 -3.25 11.26 17.60
C LEU A 189 -3.50 9.77 17.86
N THR A 190 -4.75 9.41 18.15
CA THR A 190 -5.16 8.00 18.36
C THR A 190 -6.68 7.86 18.46
N HIS A 191 -7.18 6.64 18.17
CA HIS A 191 -8.55 6.22 18.45
C HIS A 191 -8.63 5.05 19.44
N ILE A 192 -7.53 4.77 20.17
CA ILE A 192 -7.42 3.61 21.07
C ILE A 192 -8.53 3.56 22.15
N ASN A 193 -8.98 4.72 22.62
CA ASN A 193 -10.03 4.82 23.65
C ASN A 193 -11.45 4.96 23.06
N MET A 194 -11.58 4.89 21.73
CA MET A 194 -12.88 4.98 21.06
C MET A 194 -13.47 3.60 20.87
N ASN A 195 -14.77 3.50 21.10
CA ASN A 195 -15.50 2.25 20.89
C ASN A 195 -15.49 1.88 19.40
N ALA A 196 -14.85 0.76 19.05
CA ALA A 196 -14.76 0.26 17.69
C ALA A 196 -16.13 -0.01 17.03
N GLN A 197 -17.17 -0.26 17.80
CA GLN A 197 -18.54 -0.40 17.26
C GLN A 197 -19.18 0.94 16.91
N GLY A 198 -18.86 2.00 17.65
CA GLY A 198 -19.42 3.34 17.47
C GLY A 198 -18.57 4.27 16.61
N ASN A 199 -17.29 3.99 16.42
CA ASN A 199 -16.39 4.81 15.65
C ASN A 199 -16.01 4.13 14.32
N PRO A 200 -16.30 4.78 13.18
CA PRO A 200 -16.05 4.20 11.86
C PRO A 200 -14.57 4.15 11.47
N ILE A 201 -13.65 4.73 12.27
CA ILE A 201 -12.21 4.76 11.99
C ILE A 201 -11.47 4.20 13.20
N GLN A 202 -10.53 3.29 12.94
CA GLN A 202 -9.71 2.64 13.97
C GLN A 202 -8.26 2.51 13.52
N GLY A 203 -7.35 2.15 14.45
CA GLY A 203 -5.96 1.89 14.15
C GLY A 203 -5.19 3.10 13.64
N VAL A 204 -5.50 4.29 14.15
CA VAL A 204 -4.93 5.56 13.71
C VAL A 204 -3.49 5.71 14.17
N GLY A 205 -2.55 5.82 13.24
CA GLY A 205 -1.13 5.96 13.54
C GLY A 205 -0.28 6.17 12.29
N HIS A 206 1.02 5.96 12.40
CA HIS A 206 2.01 6.06 11.33
C HIS A 206 1.85 7.36 10.52
N ALA A 207 2.05 8.50 11.19
CA ALA A 207 1.75 9.82 10.65
C ALA A 207 2.98 10.54 10.09
N GLU A 208 2.74 11.38 9.10
CA GLU A 208 3.69 12.39 8.61
C GLU A 208 3.06 13.78 8.67
N PHE A 209 3.88 14.79 8.96
CA PHE A 209 3.49 16.20 8.89
C PHE A 209 3.83 16.78 7.53
N VAL A 210 2.98 17.65 7.03
CA VAL A 210 3.21 18.43 5.83
C VAL A 210 2.81 19.88 6.06
N GLN A 211 3.67 20.82 5.65
CA GLN A 211 3.31 22.22 5.56
C GLN A 211 2.89 22.53 4.13
N ALA A 212 1.66 22.99 3.95
CA ALA A 212 1.15 23.41 2.66
C ALA A 212 1.72 24.77 2.24
N SER A 213 1.56 25.14 0.98
CA SER A 213 2.09 26.38 0.41
C SER A 213 1.48 27.66 1.01
N ASP A 214 0.30 27.57 1.62
CA ASP A 214 -0.37 28.65 2.36
C ASP A 214 0.15 28.80 3.80
N GLY A 215 1.11 27.96 4.20
CA GLY A 215 1.68 27.92 5.55
C GLY A 215 0.90 27.08 6.57
N SER A 216 -0.26 26.57 6.20
CA SER A 216 -1.05 25.66 7.05
C SER A 216 -0.33 24.31 7.23
N TRP A 217 -0.57 23.67 8.39
CA TRP A 217 0.01 22.37 8.71
C TRP A 217 -1.05 21.28 8.70
N TRP A 218 -0.65 20.13 8.20
CA TRP A 218 -1.51 18.97 8.02
C TRP A 218 -0.80 17.70 8.47
N VAL A 219 -1.59 16.70 8.82
CA VAL A 219 -1.13 15.35 9.15
C VAL A 219 -1.73 14.38 8.16
N LEU A 220 -0.89 13.59 7.52
CA LEU A 220 -1.31 12.37 6.83
C LEU A 220 -1.03 11.19 7.77
N CYS A 221 -1.98 10.28 7.89
CA CYS A 221 -1.80 9.09 8.73
C CYS A 221 -2.51 7.90 8.12
N LEU A 222 -2.16 6.71 8.55
CA LEU A 222 -2.93 5.52 8.22
C LEU A 222 -3.99 5.26 9.28
N ALA A 223 -5.08 4.66 8.82
CA ALA A 223 -6.12 4.07 9.66
C ALA A 223 -6.89 3.04 8.84
N PHE A 224 -7.84 2.36 9.43
CA PHE A 224 -8.76 1.47 8.71
C PHE A 224 -10.21 1.71 9.15
N ARG A 225 -11.16 1.31 8.28
CA ARG A 225 -12.60 1.42 8.55
C ARG A 225 -13.19 0.04 8.81
N PRO A 226 -13.37 -0.35 10.07
CA PRO A 226 -13.91 -1.66 10.41
C PRO A 226 -15.36 -1.79 9.97
N GLN A 227 -15.71 -2.98 9.51
CA GLN A 227 -17.06 -3.43 9.20
C GLN A 227 -17.62 -4.23 10.36
N THR A 228 -18.87 -4.68 10.25
CA THR A 228 -19.49 -5.57 11.22
C THR A 228 -18.63 -6.80 11.48
N GLY A 229 -18.31 -7.07 12.73
CA GLY A 229 -17.41 -8.16 13.14
C GLY A 229 -15.92 -7.77 13.15
N TYR A 230 -15.63 -6.47 13.18
CA TYR A 230 -14.27 -5.91 13.36
C TYR A 230 -13.23 -6.22 12.26
N HIS A 231 -13.66 -6.70 11.10
CA HIS A 231 -12.80 -6.82 9.94
C HIS A 231 -12.83 -5.53 9.11
N HIS A 232 -11.81 -5.26 8.32
CA HIS A 232 -11.75 -4.13 7.40
C HIS A 232 -11.52 -4.60 5.97
N LEU A 233 -12.39 -4.17 5.06
CA LEU A 233 -12.43 -4.65 3.68
C LEU A 233 -11.36 -4.04 2.78
N LEU A 234 -11.05 -2.76 2.99
CA LEU A 234 -10.10 -2.01 2.16
C LEU A 234 -8.67 -2.01 2.71
N GLY A 235 -8.44 -2.70 3.83
CA GLY A 235 -7.17 -2.64 4.52
C GLY A 235 -6.92 -1.27 5.16
N ARG A 236 -5.65 -0.86 5.21
CA ARG A 236 -5.25 0.45 5.73
C ARG A 236 -5.39 1.51 4.66
N GLU A 237 -6.01 2.62 5.03
CA GLU A 237 -6.30 3.77 4.17
C GLU A 237 -5.54 5.00 4.68
N THR A 238 -5.29 5.98 3.81
CA THR A 238 -4.66 7.25 4.18
C THR A 238 -5.72 8.27 4.55
N PHE A 239 -5.53 8.92 5.69
CA PHE A 239 -6.38 9.99 6.19
C PHE A 239 -5.59 11.30 6.29
N LEU A 240 -6.31 12.42 6.19
CA LEU A 240 -5.80 13.77 6.34
C LEU A 240 -6.46 14.41 7.56
N ALA A 241 -5.69 15.19 8.34
CA ALA A 241 -6.21 16.00 9.42
C ALA A 241 -5.49 17.36 9.49
N PRO A 242 -6.15 18.46 9.88
CA PRO A 242 -5.49 19.72 10.14
C PRO A 242 -4.67 19.65 11.40
N MET A 243 -3.59 20.42 11.46
CA MET A 243 -2.73 20.53 12.63
C MET A 243 -2.37 21.99 12.88
N ARG A 244 -2.26 22.37 14.14
CA ARG A 244 -1.74 23.65 14.56
C ARG A 244 -0.68 23.48 15.65
N TRP A 245 0.15 24.49 15.83
CA TRP A 245 1.09 24.55 16.93
C TRP A 245 0.47 25.33 18.08
N ASP A 246 0.55 24.81 19.31
CA ASP A 246 0.06 25.50 20.50
C ASP A 246 1.05 26.58 21.00
N LYS A 247 0.70 27.29 22.05
CA LYS A 247 1.53 28.33 22.67
C LYS A 247 2.86 27.81 23.28
N ASN A 248 2.93 26.52 23.53
CA ASN A 248 4.12 25.85 24.08
C ASN A 248 4.96 25.19 22.95
N ALA A 249 4.63 25.48 21.69
CA ALA A 249 5.24 24.91 20.49
C ALA A 249 5.10 23.39 20.39
N TRP A 250 3.95 22.83 20.83
CA TRP A 250 3.59 21.46 20.59
C TRP A 250 2.52 21.33 19.50
N PRO A 251 2.55 20.26 18.66
CA PRO A 251 1.52 20.05 17.65
C PRO A 251 0.22 19.57 18.30
N VAL A 252 -0.90 20.09 17.81
CA VAL A 252 -2.26 19.69 18.18
C VAL A 252 -2.99 19.29 16.90
N VAL A 253 -3.26 18.00 16.77
CA VAL A 253 -3.91 17.41 15.61
C VAL A 253 -5.42 17.54 15.76
N ASN A 254 -6.12 18.09 14.76
CA ASN A 254 -7.58 18.23 14.68
C ASN A 254 -8.26 18.82 15.94
N GLY A 255 -7.49 19.46 16.81
CA GLY A 255 -7.95 20.05 18.05
C GLY A 255 -8.11 19.07 19.23
N ASP A 256 -8.39 17.81 18.97
CA ASP A 256 -8.68 16.77 19.97
C ASP A 256 -7.84 15.50 19.87
N GLY A 257 -6.93 15.41 18.90
CA GLY A 257 -6.08 14.24 18.69
C GLY A 257 -6.78 13.07 18.01
N THR A 258 -7.86 13.33 17.26
CA THR A 258 -8.61 12.33 16.50
C THR A 258 -8.70 12.69 15.01
N ILE A 259 -9.22 11.79 14.18
CA ILE A 259 -9.53 12.05 12.76
C ILE A 259 -11.01 11.81 12.49
N ALA A 260 -11.53 12.48 11.46
CA ALA A 260 -12.93 12.38 11.03
C ALA A 260 -13.03 11.81 9.61
N LEU A 261 -14.20 11.22 9.28
CA LEU A 261 -14.49 10.77 7.92
C LEU A 261 -14.65 11.92 6.92
N GLN A 262 -15.05 13.07 7.42
CA GLN A 262 -15.28 14.28 6.64
C GLN A 262 -14.77 15.48 7.41
N MET A 263 -14.18 16.43 6.69
CA MET A 263 -13.75 17.71 7.24
C MET A 263 -13.80 18.78 6.15
N ASP A 264 -13.90 20.03 6.58
CA ASP A 264 -13.75 21.17 5.70
C ASP A 264 -12.26 21.53 5.54
N VAL A 265 -11.86 21.88 4.32
CA VAL A 265 -10.49 22.30 4.00
C VAL A 265 -10.55 23.68 3.31
N PRO A 266 -10.87 24.75 4.07
CA PRO A 266 -11.17 26.07 3.48
C PRO A 266 -9.92 26.78 2.95
N THR A 267 -8.73 26.40 3.40
CA THR A 267 -7.48 27.10 3.12
C THR A 267 -6.75 26.60 1.87
N LEU A 268 -7.02 25.37 1.44
CA LEU A 268 -6.36 24.77 0.27
C LEU A 268 -7.23 24.97 -0.97
N PRO A 269 -6.74 25.67 -2.01
CA PRO A 269 -7.48 25.84 -3.25
C PRO A 269 -7.64 24.49 -3.95
N GLN A 270 -8.88 24.04 -4.11
CA GLN A 270 -9.19 22.75 -4.73
C GLN A 270 -8.74 22.68 -6.17
N GLN A 271 -8.06 21.59 -6.53
CA GLN A 271 -7.62 21.30 -7.89
C GLN A 271 -8.09 19.89 -8.30
N PRO A 272 -9.39 19.77 -8.67
CA PRO A 272 -9.96 18.46 -9.00
C PRO A 272 -9.25 17.83 -10.20
N LEU A 273 -9.01 16.54 -10.11
CA LEU A 273 -8.44 15.76 -11.21
C LEU A 273 -9.48 15.47 -12.28
N ALA A 274 -9.04 15.37 -13.52
CA ALA A 274 -9.88 14.90 -14.60
C ALA A 274 -10.38 13.45 -14.31
N LYS A 275 -11.68 13.22 -14.55
CA LYS A 275 -12.24 11.88 -14.38
C LYS A 275 -11.59 10.91 -15.36
N LYS A 276 -10.93 9.89 -14.84
CA LYS A 276 -10.38 8.79 -15.64
C LYS A 276 -11.50 7.81 -16.00
N SER A 277 -11.44 7.23 -17.20
CA SER A 277 -12.35 6.14 -17.58
C SER A 277 -12.14 4.95 -16.64
N PRO A 278 -13.21 4.35 -16.11
CA PRO A 278 -13.10 3.11 -15.34
C PRO A 278 -12.76 1.91 -16.23
N ARG A 279 -12.83 2.08 -17.55
CA ARG A 279 -12.54 1.02 -18.53
C ARG A 279 -11.11 1.12 -19.02
N THR A 280 -10.39 0.00 -18.98
CA THR A 280 -9.10 -0.18 -19.61
C THR A 280 -9.29 -0.99 -20.90
N ASP A 281 -8.84 -0.46 -22.02
CA ASP A 281 -8.96 -1.08 -23.35
C ASP A 281 -7.63 -1.68 -23.85
N PHE A 282 -6.58 -1.65 -23.06
CA PHE A 282 -5.26 -2.24 -23.32
C PHE A 282 -4.64 -1.82 -24.68
N LYS A 283 -4.89 -0.59 -25.13
CA LYS A 283 -4.32 -0.05 -26.36
C LYS A 283 -2.91 0.53 -26.22
N GLY A 284 -2.47 0.77 -25.00
CA GLY A 284 -1.12 1.30 -24.71
C GLY A 284 -0.03 0.26 -24.94
N GLU A 285 1.20 0.70 -24.86
CA GLU A 285 2.39 -0.17 -24.94
C GLU A 285 2.71 -0.86 -23.62
N LYS A 286 2.28 -0.25 -22.51
CA LYS A 286 2.51 -0.73 -21.13
C LYS A 286 1.21 -0.64 -20.30
N LEU A 287 1.12 -1.45 -19.29
CA LEU A 287 0.10 -1.31 -18.24
C LEU A 287 0.35 -0.02 -17.45
N GLY A 288 -0.73 0.65 -17.02
CA GLY A 288 -0.63 1.83 -16.17
C GLY A 288 -0.03 1.52 -14.80
N PRO A 289 0.40 2.54 -14.02
CA PRO A 289 1.06 2.36 -12.74
C PRO A 289 0.17 1.73 -11.66
N GLU A 290 -1.15 1.71 -11.88
CA GLU A 290 -2.14 1.10 -10.99
C GLU A 290 -2.20 -0.44 -11.06
N TRP A 291 -1.55 -1.03 -12.07
CA TRP A 291 -1.52 -2.48 -12.22
C TRP A 291 -0.35 -3.09 -11.46
N VAL A 292 -0.63 -4.17 -10.75
CA VAL A 292 0.36 -4.86 -9.92
C VAL A 292 0.37 -6.36 -10.22
N HIS A 293 1.51 -6.97 -9.91
CA HIS A 293 1.74 -8.41 -9.99
C HIS A 293 2.04 -8.94 -8.58
N ILE A 294 1.77 -10.20 -8.35
CA ILE A 294 2.22 -10.91 -7.15
C ILE A 294 3.70 -11.24 -7.33
N ARG A 295 4.56 -10.68 -6.49
CA ARG A 295 6.03 -10.74 -6.56
C ARG A 295 6.59 -10.21 -7.89
N ASN A 296 7.86 -10.45 -8.18
CA ASN A 296 8.42 -10.08 -9.48
C ASN A 296 7.80 -10.96 -10.57
N ASN A 297 7.13 -10.33 -11.51
CA ASN A 297 6.47 -11.03 -12.62
C ASN A 297 7.49 -11.54 -13.65
N HIS A 298 7.03 -12.46 -14.47
CA HIS A 298 7.71 -12.95 -15.68
C HIS A 298 7.22 -12.15 -16.88
N PRO A 299 7.94 -11.12 -17.37
CA PRO A 299 7.44 -10.20 -18.40
C PRO A 299 6.97 -10.90 -19.68
N GLU A 300 7.58 -12.03 -20.02
CA GLU A 300 7.23 -12.86 -21.19
C GLU A 300 5.82 -13.47 -21.12
N ASN A 301 5.18 -13.42 -19.96
CA ASN A 301 3.81 -13.91 -19.78
C ASN A 301 2.76 -12.83 -20.05
N TYR A 302 3.15 -11.60 -20.34
CA TYR A 302 2.25 -10.47 -20.49
C TYR A 302 2.49 -9.75 -21.81
N THR A 303 1.48 -9.63 -22.64
CA THR A 303 1.60 -8.93 -23.92
C THR A 303 0.36 -8.07 -24.19
N LEU A 304 0.59 -6.80 -24.48
CA LEU A 304 -0.44 -5.90 -24.98
C LEU A 304 -0.46 -5.99 -26.52
N VAL A 305 -1.55 -6.47 -27.10
CA VAL A 305 -1.68 -6.66 -28.55
C VAL A 305 -3.10 -6.39 -29.02
N SER A 306 -3.23 -5.53 -30.02
CA SER A 306 -4.52 -5.20 -30.66
C SER A 306 -5.64 -4.87 -29.66
N GLY A 307 -5.34 -4.05 -28.65
CA GLY A 307 -6.30 -3.64 -27.62
C GLY A 307 -6.74 -4.78 -26.70
N LYS A 308 -5.85 -5.72 -26.43
CA LYS A 308 -6.07 -6.85 -25.53
C LYS A 308 -4.83 -7.09 -24.67
N LEU A 309 -5.05 -7.51 -23.44
CA LEU A 309 -4.03 -8.09 -22.61
C LEU A 309 -4.04 -9.61 -22.82
N ARG A 310 -2.92 -10.13 -23.33
CA ARG A 310 -2.69 -11.57 -23.46
C ARG A 310 -1.86 -12.03 -22.26
N LEU A 311 -2.37 -13.01 -21.53
CA LEU A 311 -1.70 -13.68 -20.45
C LEU A 311 -1.33 -15.10 -20.87
N LYS A 312 -0.06 -15.47 -20.67
CA LYS A 312 0.41 -16.84 -20.87
C LYS A 312 0.26 -17.59 -19.55
N ALA A 313 -0.46 -18.69 -19.55
CA ALA A 313 -0.58 -19.55 -18.37
C ALA A 313 0.80 -20.06 -17.91
N ALA A 314 0.99 -20.15 -16.61
CA ALA A 314 2.18 -20.69 -15.97
C ALA A 314 1.79 -21.85 -15.06
N PRO A 315 2.68 -22.83 -14.81
CA PRO A 315 2.42 -23.95 -13.90
C PRO A 315 2.53 -23.53 -12.42
N VAL A 316 2.03 -22.34 -12.10
CA VAL A 316 2.05 -21.74 -10.75
C VAL A 316 0.64 -21.25 -10.45
N SER A 317 0.05 -21.73 -9.36
CA SER A 317 -1.28 -21.33 -8.93
C SER A 317 -1.24 -20.11 -8.03
N LEU A 318 -2.40 -19.49 -7.78
CA LEU A 318 -2.55 -18.42 -6.80
C LEU A 318 -2.33 -18.89 -5.34
N ASN A 319 -2.34 -20.20 -5.10
CA ASN A 319 -2.06 -20.80 -3.79
C ASN A 319 -0.56 -20.88 -3.47
N ASP A 320 0.31 -20.60 -4.44
CA ASP A 320 1.76 -20.72 -4.26
C ASP A 320 2.28 -19.53 -3.45
N ASP A 321 2.95 -19.80 -2.34
CA ASP A 321 3.45 -18.82 -1.39
C ASP A 321 4.86 -18.30 -1.72
N LYS A 322 5.51 -18.83 -2.77
CA LYS A 322 6.91 -18.50 -3.12
C LYS A 322 7.09 -18.06 -4.56
N ALA A 323 6.47 -18.75 -5.49
CA ALA A 323 6.62 -18.46 -6.92
C ALA A 323 5.71 -17.30 -7.36
N SER A 324 5.96 -16.77 -8.56
CA SER A 324 5.21 -15.69 -9.16
C SER A 324 4.21 -16.23 -10.17
N PRO A 325 2.91 -16.27 -9.86
CA PRO A 325 1.89 -16.68 -10.82
C PRO A 325 1.74 -15.65 -11.94
N THR A 326 1.15 -16.05 -13.07
CA THR A 326 0.70 -15.09 -14.06
C THR A 326 -0.54 -14.37 -13.54
N PHE A 327 -0.32 -13.24 -12.92
CA PHE A 327 -1.33 -12.44 -12.25
C PHE A 327 -1.15 -10.96 -12.58
N VAL A 328 -2.25 -10.28 -12.84
CA VAL A 328 -2.29 -8.82 -12.94
C VAL A 328 -3.52 -8.32 -12.20
N GLY A 329 -3.32 -7.41 -11.26
CA GLY A 329 -4.37 -6.95 -10.36
C GLY A 329 -4.42 -5.43 -10.22
N ARG A 330 -5.52 -4.95 -9.66
CA ARG A 330 -5.71 -3.57 -9.20
C ARG A 330 -6.21 -3.60 -7.77
N ARG A 331 -5.77 -2.66 -6.96
CA ARG A 331 -6.27 -2.54 -5.58
C ARG A 331 -7.74 -2.15 -5.59
N GLN A 332 -8.53 -2.82 -4.77
CA GLN A 332 -9.90 -2.42 -4.49
C GLN A 332 -9.88 -1.08 -3.72
N GLN A 333 -10.60 -0.08 -4.23
CA GLN A 333 -10.63 1.29 -3.66
C GLN A 333 -11.98 1.65 -3.04
N HIS A 334 -13.02 0.85 -3.31
CA HIS A 334 -14.39 1.09 -2.86
C HIS A 334 -15.01 -0.19 -2.35
N THR A 335 -15.89 -0.07 -1.37
CA THR A 335 -16.70 -1.19 -0.88
C THR A 335 -17.72 -1.60 -1.93
N ASP A 336 -18.39 -0.62 -2.53
CA ASP A 336 -19.37 -0.83 -3.59
C ASP A 336 -18.69 -0.64 -4.96
N PHE A 337 -18.58 -1.74 -5.71
CA PHE A 337 -17.97 -1.73 -7.03
C PHE A 337 -18.53 -2.80 -7.96
N THR A 338 -18.22 -2.66 -9.24
CA THR A 338 -18.42 -3.69 -10.25
C THR A 338 -17.16 -3.81 -11.11
N ALA A 339 -16.53 -4.98 -11.12
CA ALA A 339 -15.43 -5.32 -11.99
C ALA A 339 -15.89 -6.33 -13.04
N THR A 340 -15.64 -6.05 -14.31
CA THR A 340 -16.03 -6.94 -15.41
C THR A 340 -14.86 -7.10 -16.37
N THR A 341 -14.56 -8.33 -16.76
CA THR A 341 -13.64 -8.63 -17.86
C THR A 341 -14.31 -9.45 -18.94
N SER A 342 -13.81 -9.32 -20.15
CA SER A 342 -14.18 -10.18 -21.27
C SER A 342 -12.94 -10.96 -21.69
N MET A 343 -13.01 -12.27 -21.65
CA MET A 343 -11.89 -13.16 -21.91
C MET A 343 -12.23 -14.32 -22.83
N GLN A 344 -11.20 -14.99 -23.30
CA GLN A 344 -11.28 -16.24 -24.03
C GLN A 344 -10.02 -17.06 -23.78
N LEU A 345 -10.17 -18.33 -23.41
CA LEU A 345 -9.07 -19.28 -23.40
C LEU A 345 -8.67 -19.60 -24.84
N GLN A 346 -7.36 -19.61 -25.11
CA GLN A 346 -6.82 -19.97 -26.43
C GLN A 346 -5.74 -21.04 -26.29
N LYS A 347 -5.78 -22.06 -27.10
CA LYS A 347 -4.84 -23.19 -27.07
C LYS A 347 -4.71 -23.82 -25.68
N ALA A 348 -5.82 -23.82 -24.93
CA ALA A 348 -5.86 -24.36 -23.60
C ALA A 348 -5.93 -25.87 -23.58
N SER A 349 -5.24 -26.49 -22.66
CA SER A 349 -5.33 -27.91 -22.35
C SER A 349 -6.40 -28.17 -21.28
N PRO A 350 -6.93 -29.35 -21.15
CA PRO A 350 -7.74 -29.72 -20.01
C PRO A 350 -6.97 -29.45 -18.71
N ALA A 351 -7.61 -28.78 -17.77
CA ALA A 351 -7.07 -28.27 -16.53
C ALA A 351 -6.43 -26.86 -16.57
N ASP A 352 -6.25 -26.23 -17.74
CA ASP A 352 -5.87 -24.82 -17.78
C ASP A 352 -7.01 -23.94 -17.26
N GLU A 353 -6.66 -22.99 -16.39
CA GLU A 353 -7.58 -22.10 -15.71
C GLU A 353 -7.18 -20.64 -15.93
N ALA A 354 -8.15 -19.76 -16.17
CA ALA A 354 -7.94 -18.32 -16.16
C ALA A 354 -9.23 -17.56 -15.82
N GLY A 355 -9.13 -16.42 -15.16
CA GLY A 355 -10.33 -15.66 -14.79
C GLY A 355 -10.07 -14.42 -13.96
N LEU A 356 -11.06 -14.07 -13.15
CA LEU A 356 -11.00 -13.03 -12.13
C LEU A 356 -10.81 -13.65 -10.75
N THR A 357 -10.10 -12.96 -9.89
CA THR A 357 -10.02 -13.30 -8.47
C THR A 357 -10.25 -12.07 -7.60
N VAL A 358 -10.90 -12.27 -6.45
CA VAL A 358 -10.83 -11.37 -5.31
C VAL A 358 -9.75 -11.97 -4.41
N TYR A 359 -8.63 -11.28 -4.32
CA TYR A 359 -7.40 -11.84 -3.76
C TYR A 359 -6.88 -10.99 -2.60
N MET A 360 -6.83 -11.56 -1.42
CA MET A 360 -6.13 -11.00 -0.26
C MET A 360 -4.71 -11.55 -0.18
N CYS A 361 -4.56 -12.88 -0.20
CA CYS A 361 -3.28 -13.58 -0.19
C CYS A 361 -3.44 -15.00 -0.74
N GLU A 362 -2.34 -15.75 -0.83
CA GLU A 362 -2.27 -17.12 -1.33
C GLU A 362 -3.15 -18.13 -0.55
N SER A 363 -3.48 -17.80 0.68
CA SER A 363 -4.36 -18.63 1.54
C SER A 363 -5.77 -18.05 1.69
N SER A 364 -6.10 -16.94 1.03
CA SER A 364 -7.40 -16.30 1.17
C SER A 364 -7.80 -15.55 -0.10
N HIS A 365 -8.59 -16.21 -0.95
CA HIS A 365 -9.08 -15.66 -2.21
C HIS A 365 -10.33 -16.37 -2.74
N TYR A 366 -11.11 -15.66 -3.56
CA TYR A 366 -12.25 -16.17 -4.29
C TYR A 366 -11.99 -16.10 -5.79
N ASP A 367 -12.02 -17.23 -6.49
CA ASP A 367 -11.70 -17.34 -7.90
C ASP A 367 -12.95 -17.58 -8.74
N LEU A 368 -13.24 -16.66 -9.65
CA LEU A 368 -14.22 -16.83 -10.72
C LEU A 368 -13.46 -17.06 -12.02
N TYR A 369 -13.37 -18.29 -12.49
CA TYR A 369 -12.52 -18.62 -13.61
C TYR A 369 -13.20 -19.52 -14.63
N VAL A 370 -12.59 -19.60 -15.80
CA VAL A 370 -12.94 -20.52 -16.89
C VAL A 370 -11.91 -21.64 -16.91
N LYS A 371 -12.40 -22.87 -16.93
CA LYS A 371 -11.62 -24.10 -17.04
C LYS A 371 -11.88 -24.75 -18.38
N GLN A 372 -10.82 -25.15 -19.07
CA GLN A 372 -10.94 -25.94 -20.28
C GLN A 372 -11.39 -27.37 -19.94
N LEU A 373 -12.34 -27.86 -20.67
CA LEU A 373 -12.81 -29.26 -20.62
C LEU A 373 -12.47 -29.97 -21.92
N ALA A 374 -12.64 -31.30 -21.96
CA ALA A 374 -12.64 -32.08 -23.18
C ALA A 374 -13.83 -31.70 -24.11
N ASP A 375 -13.81 -32.16 -25.34
CA ASP A 375 -14.93 -32.05 -26.31
C ASP A 375 -15.36 -30.59 -26.58
N GLU A 376 -14.41 -29.67 -26.72
CA GLU A 376 -14.70 -28.26 -27.04
C GLU A 376 -15.69 -27.59 -26.06
N LYS A 377 -15.70 -28.01 -24.83
CA LYS A 377 -16.48 -27.41 -23.75
C LYS A 377 -15.59 -26.66 -22.79
N GLN A 378 -16.18 -25.73 -22.05
CA GLN A 378 -15.55 -25.06 -20.94
C GLN A 378 -16.52 -24.97 -19.75
N ALA A 379 -15.99 -24.84 -18.56
CA ALA A 379 -16.78 -24.58 -17.36
C ALA A 379 -16.45 -23.22 -16.77
N VAL A 380 -17.47 -22.53 -16.28
CA VAL A 380 -17.31 -21.38 -15.37
C VAL A 380 -17.38 -21.89 -13.96
N VAL A 381 -16.36 -21.61 -13.19
CA VAL A 381 -16.18 -22.14 -11.85
C VAL A 381 -16.04 -21.01 -10.85
N LEU A 382 -16.71 -21.14 -9.70
CA LEU A 382 -16.46 -20.35 -8.50
C LEU A 382 -15.80 -21.25 -7.47
N ARG A 383 -14.58 -20.91 -7.08
CA ARG A 383 -13.79 -21.61 -6.06
C ARG A 383 -13.39 -20.63 -4.97
N TYR A 384 -13.23 -21.11 -3.75
CA TYR A 384 -12.59 -20.35 -2.70
C TYR A 384 -11.42 -21.12 -2.08
N ARG A 385 -10.45 -20.35 -1.60
CA ARG A 385 -9.35 -20.76 -0.74
C ARG A 385 -9.46 -20.00 0.56
N LEU A 386 -9.54 -20.69 1.71
CA LEU A 386 -9.57 -20.10 3.05
C LEU A 386 -8.66 -20.94 3.96
N GLY A 387 -7.47 -20.43 4.27
CA GLY A 387 -6.43 -21.21 4.92
C GLY A 387 -6.03 -22.41 4.08
N GLU A 388 -6.09 -23.59 4.66
CA GLU A 388 -5.81 -24.86 3.98
C GLU A 388 -7.01 -25.39 3.17
N LEU A 389 -8.20 -24.82 3.34
CA LEU A 389 -9.41 -25.31 2.69
C LEU A 389 -9.56 -24.74 1.29
N THR A 390 -9.73 -25.62 0.32
CA THR A 390 -10.11 -25.26 -1.05
C THR A 390 -11.41 -25.97 -1.41
N HIS A 391 -12.38 -25.23 -1.95
CA HIS A 391 -13.68 -25.79 -2.30
C HIS A 391 -14.23 -25.16 -3.57
N THR A 392 -14.77 -26.00 -4.47
CA THR A 392 -15.56 -25.56 -5.63
C THR A 392 -16.98 -25.31 -5.19
N GLN A 393 -17.35 -24.03 -5.06
CA GLN A 393 -18.69 -23.60 -4.64
C GLN A 393 -19.74 -23.85 -5.73
N LYS A 394 -19.36 -23.62 -6.99
CA LYS A 394 -20.26 -23.78 -8.14
C LYS A 394 -19.46 -24.03 -9.41
N GLU A 395 -19.99 -24.88 -10.27
CA GLU A 395 -19.48 -25.13 -11.63
C GLU A 395 -20.65 -25.19 -12.62
N VAL A 396 -20.49 -24.54 -13.77
CA VAL A 396 -21.50 -24.55 -14.85
C VAL A 396 -20.79 -24.76 -16.18
N ILE A 397 -21.20 -25.79 -16.89
CA ILE A 397 -20.70 -26.08 -18.25
C ILE A 397 -21.35 -25.10 -19.22
N VAL A 398 -20.52 -24.50 -20.07
CA VAL A 398 -20.93 -23.54 -21.10
C VAL A 398 -20.24 -23.87 -22.41
N PRO A 399 -20.79 -23.41 -23.56
CA PRO A 399 -20.11 -23.54 -24.84
C PRO A 399 -18.74 -22.90 -24.83
N GLN A 400 -17.79 -23.47 -25.58
CA GLN A 400 -16.48 -22.86 -25.76
C GLN A 400 -16.62 -21.50 -26.46
N GLY A 401 -15.76 -20.54 -26.10
CA GLY A 401 -15.73 -19.24 -26.74
C GLY A 401 -15.47 -18.11 -25.79
N LYS A 402 -15.83 -16.92 -26.25
CA LYS A 402 -15.68 -15.70 -25.46
C LYS A 402 -16.68 -15.67 -24.33
N ILE A 403 -16.22 -15.26 -23.15
CA ILE A 403 -17.03 -15.16 -21.94
C ILE A 403 -16.77 -13.84 -21.22
N GLN A 404 -17.78 -13.32 -20.54
CA GLN A 404 -17.62 -12.22 -19.60
C GLN A 404 -17.76 -12.73 -18.18
N LEU A 405 -16.84 -12.32 -17.33
CA LEU A 405 -16.83 -12.57 -15.90
C LEU A 405 -17.01 -11.25 -15.16
N ARG A 406 -17.81 -11.27 -14.10
CA ARG A 406 -18.13 -10.07 -13.31
C ARG A 406 -18.13 -10.38 -11.82
N VAL A 407 -17.52 -9.48 -11.05
CA VAL A 407 -17.60 -9.45 -9.61
C VAL A 407 -18.25 -8.13 -9.20
N LYS A 408 -19.25 -8.19 -8.33
CA LYS A 408 -19.85 -7.03 -7.67
C LYS A 408 -19.60 -7.13 -6.18
N GLY A 409 -19.00 -6.08 -5.60
CA GLY A 409 -18.77 -5.98 -4.17
C GLY A 409 -19.72 -5.04 -3.49
N ASN A 410 -20.00 -5.30 -2.22
CA ASN A 410 -20.56 -4.40 -1.23
C ASN A 410 -19.96 -4.72 0.15
N ASN A 411 -20.43 -4.07 1.23
CA ASN A 411 -19.88 -4.31 2.58
C ASN A 411 -20.02 -5.76 3.08
N GLU A 412 -20.97 -6.55 2.54
CA GLU A 412 -21.27 -7.88 3.07
C GLU A 412 -20.84 -9.01 2.14
N PHE A 413 -21.01 -8.80 0.82
CA PHE A 413 -20.85 -9.87 -0.16
C PHE A 413 -20.11 -9.43 -1.41
N TYR A 414 -19.34 -10.37 -1.96
CA TYR A 414 -18.95 -10.41 -3.37
C TYR A 414 -19.93 -11.32 -4.11
N SER A 415 -20.60 -10.79 -5.15
CA SER A 415 -21.47 -11.54 -6.05
C SER A 415 -20.73 -11.84 -7.36
N PHE A 416 -20.74 -13.08 -7.78
CA PHE A 416 -20.04 -13.59 -8.95
C PHE A 416 -21.03 -13.93 -10.06
N GLU A 417 -20.76 -13.36 -11.26
CA GLU A 417 -21.67 -13.46 -12.40
C GLU A 417 -20.87 -13.78 -13.68
N TYR A 418 -21.52 -14.40 -14.65
CA TYR A 418 -20.94 -14.63 -15.99
C TYR A 418 -21.97 -14.40 -17.09
N ALA A 419 -21.50 -14.11 -18.32
CA ALA A 419 -22.32 -14.05 -19.52
C ALA A 419 -21.57 -14.67 -20.70
N THR A 420 -22.30 -15.47 -21.52
CA THR A 420 -21.80 -16.08 -22.74
C THR A 420 -22.19 -15.31 -23.99
N ASP A 421 -23.18 -14.44 -23.91
CA ASP A 421 -23.70 -13.59 -24.98
C ASP A 421 -23.25 -12.11 -24.89
N GLY A 422 -22.45 -11.79 -23.90
CA GLY A 422 -21.93 -10.44 -23.70
C GLY A 422 -22.93 -9.45 -23.10
N LYS A 423 -24.15 -9.86 -22.75
CA LYS A 423 -25.23 -8.97 -22.28
C LYS A 423 -25.94 -9.53 -21.06
N ASN A 424 -26.35 -10.78 -21.09
CA ASN A 424 -27.23 -11.37 -20.08
C ASN A 424 -26.42 -12.10 -19.02
N PHE A 425 -26.08 -11.37 -17.94
CA PHE A 425 -25.33 -11.92 -16.84
C PHE A 425 -26.19 -12.86 -15.99
N ARG A 426 -25.67 -14.04 -15.73
CA ARG A 426 -26.25 -15.05 -14.84
C ARG A 426 -25.44 -15.08 -13.57
N LYS A 427 -26.10 -14.99 -12.43
CA LYS A 427 -25.47 -15.13 -11.13
C LYS A 427 -25.02 -16.57 -10.92
N LEU A 428 -23.77 -16.74 -10.53
CA LEU A 428 -23.22 -18.04 -10.15
C LEU A 428 -23.48 -18.27 -8.65
N ASP A 429 -22.96 -17.36 -7.80
CA ASP A 429 -23.22 -17.34 -6.36
C ASP A 429 -22.75 -16.02 -5.73
N LYS A 430 -22.77 -15.93 -4.40
CA LYS A 430 -22.21 -14.84 -3.60
C LYS A 430 -21.39 -15.41 -2.43
N MET A 431 -20.31 -14.70 -2.06
CA MET A 431 -19.41 -15.06 -0.97
C MET A 431 -19.29 -13.89 0.01
N ASN A 432 -19.13 -14.18 1.29
CA ASN A 432 -19.01 -13.13 2.33
C ASN A 432 -17.65 -12.41 2.23
N THR A 433 -17.65 -11.08 2.38
CA THR A 433 -16.44 -10.23 2.30
C THR A 433 -15.47 -10.41 3.46
N ARG A 434 -15.92 -10.94 4.59
CA ARG A 434 -15.12 -11.05 5.82
C ARG A 434 -13.93 -12.02 5.75
N TYR A 435 -13.89 -12.86 4.74
CA TYR A 435 -12.87 -13.90 4.64
C TYR A 435 -11.79 -13.60 3.58
N VAL A 436 -11.95 -12.50 2.84
CA VAL A 436 -11.01 -12.11 1.78
C VAL A 436 -10.86 -10.60 1.73
#